data_2a11cfffb764faf7f6061c560d0a1176
#
_entry.id   2a11cfffb764faf7f6061c560d0a1176
#
_cell.length_a   1.000
_cell.length_b   1.000
_cell.length_c   1.000
_cell.angle_alpha   90.00
_cell.angle_beta   90.00
_cell.angle_gamma   90.00
#
_symmetry.space_group_name_H-M   'P 1'
#
loop_
_entity.id
_entity.type
_entity.pdbx_description
1 polymer ?
#
loop_
_entity_poly.entity_id
_entity_poly.type
_entity_poly.pdbx_seq_one_letter_code
_entity_poly.pdbx_strand_id
1 'polypeptide(L)'
;MEHYKFFQNRECEYFPCHNGIPEQEFNCLFCYCPLYPLGENCLGNCRYTRTGIKDCSGCTRPHLRENYDNILKQMDAVLALAKRQDHGREEA
;
A
#
# COMPACT_ATOMS: atom_id res chain seq x y z
N MET A 1 15.43 9.77 -14.05
CA MET A 1 14.30 9.75 -13.14
C MET A 1 13.38 8.60 -13.48
N GLU A 2 12.95 7.88 -12.47
CA GLU A 2 12.12 6.68 -12.67
C GLU A 2 10.65 7.02 -12.47
N HIS A 3 9.98 7.32 -13.56
CA HIS A 3 8.60 7.77 -13.48
C HIS A 3 7.62 6.69 -13.02
N TYR A 4 7.98 5.44 -13.15
CA TYR A 4 7.09 4.35 -12.76
C TYR A 4 6.97 4.18 -11.25
N LYS A 5 7.85 4.83 -10.48
CA LYS A 5 7.84 4.71 -9.03
C LYS A 5 7.02 5.79 -8.34
N PHE A 6 6.53 6.76 -9.07
CA PHE A 6 5.91 7.92 -8.46
C PHE A 6 4.76 8.44 -9.29
N PHE A 7 3.64 8.68 -8.65
CA PHE A 7 2.49 9.29 -9.26
C PHE A 7 1.82 10.21 -8.24
N GLN A 8 1.51 11.44 -8.65
CA GLN A 8 0.88 12.39 -7.75
C GLN A 8 -0.36 12.96 -8.41
N ASN A 9 -1.50 12.81 -7.76
CA ASN A 9 -2.75 13.33 -8.26
C ASN A 9 -3.16 14.55 -7.44
N ARG A 10 -2.72 15.72 -7.88
CA ARG A 10 -3.02 16.97 -7.17
C ARG A 10 -4.45 17.40 -7.32
N GLU A 11 -5.18 16.80 -8.27
CA GLU A 11 -6.58 17.14 -8.50
C GLU A 11 -7.53 16.26 -7.70
N CYS A 12 -6.99 15.34 -6.91
CA CYS A 12 -7.82 14.54 -6.02
C CYS A 12 -8.43 15.43 -4.96
N GLU A 13 -9.74 15.25 -4.71
CA GLU A 13 -10.42 16.08 -3.73
C GLU A 13 -9.83 15.95 -2.34
N TYR A 14 -9.14 14.87 -2.06
CA TYR A 14 -8.58 14.62 -0.75
C TYR A 14 -7.08 14.91 -0.65
N PHE A 15 -6.50 15.46 -1.70
CA PHE A 15 -5.06 15.72 -1.72
C PHE A 15 -4.72 16.98 -0.93
N PRO A 16 -3.74 16.95 -0.04
CA PRO A 16 -3.05 15.75 0.45
C PRO A 16 -3.90 15.08 1.52
N CYS A 17 -4.15 13.81 1.36
CA CYS A 17 -5.03 13.10 2.27
C CYS A 17 -4.37 12.71 3.59
N HIS A 18 -3.07 12.91 3.70
CA HIS A 18 -2.31 12.68 4.94
C HIS A 18 -1.40 13.86 5.21
N ASN A 19 -1.22 14.16 6.49
CA ASN A 19 -0.34 15.25 6.90
C ASN A 19 1.05 14.72 7.22
N GLY A 20 2.03 15.64 7.20
CA GLY A 20 3.38 15.29 7.62
C GLY A 20 4.29 14.80 6.51
N ILE A 21 3.82 14.81 5.28
CA ILE A 21 4.62 14.41 4.13
C ILE A 21 4.91 15.64 3.28
N PRO A 22 6.20 15.94 2.98
CA PRO A 22 6.49 17.02 2.05
C PRO A 22 5.78 16.80 0.72
N GLU A 23 5.24 17.87 0.16
CA GLU A 23 4.40 17.75 -1.02
C GLU A 23 5.10 17.03 -2.17
N GLN A 24 6.38 17.33 -2.40
CA GLN A 24 7.10 16.72 -3.51
C GLN A 24 7.41 15.24 -3.27
N GLU A 25 7.21 14.74 -2.05
CA GLU A 25 7.43 13.34 -1.73
C GLU A 25 6.12 12.58 -1.58
N PHE A 26 5.00 13.24 -1.81
CA PHE A 26 3.69 12.64 -1.59
C PHE A 26 3.33 11.77 -2.80
N ASN A 27 3.40 10.46 -2.61
CA ASN A 27 3.18 9.49 -3.68
C ASN A 27 1.78 8.91 -3.62
N CYS A 28 1.00 9.09 -4.66
CA CYS A 28 -0.37 8.56 -4.73
C CYS A 28 -0.41 7.20 -5.43
N LEU A 29 0.71 6.66 -5.82
CA LEU A 29 0.77 5.43 -6.60
C LEU A 29 0.11 4.26 -5.89
N PHE A 30 0.33 4.14 -4.58
CA PHE A 30 -0.23 3.07 -3.79
C PHE A 30 -1.36 3.58 -2.89
N CYS A 31 -2.20 4.44 -3.43
CA CYS A 31 -3.27 5.06 -2.66
C CYS A 31 -4.14 4.04 -1.93
N TYR A 32 -4.45 2.93 -2.57
CA TYR A 32 -5.25 1.87 -1.97
C TYR A 32 -4.41 0.85 -1.22
N CYS A 33 -3.15 1.10 -1.07
CA CYS A 33 -2.19 0.27 -0.34
C CYS A 33 -2.35 -1.22 -0.61
N PRO A 34 -1.56 -1.77 -1.54
CA PRO A 34 -1.69 -3.18 -1.90
C PRO A 34 -1.37 -4.13 -0.74
N LEU A 35 -0.80 -3.62 0.34
CA LEU A 35 -0.46 -4.43 1.50
C LEU A 35 -1.61 -4.53 2.50
N TYR A 36 -2.73 -3.88 2.22
CA TYR A 36 -3.88 -3.89 3.13
C TYR A 36 -4.30 -5.31 3.55
N PRO A 37 -4.38 -6.28 2.63
CA PRO A 37 -4.84 -7.62 3.01
C PRO A 37 -3.89 -8.36 3.94
N LEU A 38 -2.68 -7.87 4.15
CA LEU A 38 -1.73 -8.52 5.04
C LEU A 38 -2.04 -8.33 6.51
N GLY A 39 -3.06 -7.52 6.84
CA GLY A 39 -3.38 -7.27 8.23
C GLY A 39 -2.22 -6.61 8.95
N GLU A 40 -1.84 -7.18 10.08
CA GLU A 40 -0.75 -6.61 10.87
C GLU A 40 0.61 -6.78 10.21
N ASN A 41 0.71 -7.64 9.21
CA ASN A 41 1.98 -7.89 8.57
C ASN A 41 2.31 -6.89 7.47
N CYS A 42 1.48 -5.87 7.30
CA CYS A 42 1.76 -4.85 6.30
C CYS A 42 2.89 -3.91 6.74
N LEU A 43 3.28 -3.97 8.03
CA LEU A 43 4.33 -3.16 8.62
C LEU A 43 4.03 -1.66 8.57
N GLY A 44 2.78 -1.31 8.34
CA GLY A 44 2.37 0.08 8.37
C GLY A 44 1.87 0.50 9.73
N ASN A 45 1.30 1.68 9.79
CA ASN A 45 0.78 2.25 11.04
C ASN A 45 -0.74 2.21 11.02
N CYS A 46 -1.29 1.02 11.20
CA CYS A 46 -2.74 0.83 11.15
C CYS A 46 -3.29 0.47 12.52
N ARG A 47 -4.59 0.64 12.63
CA ARG A 47 -5.32 0.30 13.85
C ARG A 47 -6.48 -0.61 13.46
N TYR A 48 -7.17 -1.14 14.47
CA TYR A 48 -8.34 -1.96 14.23
C TYR A 48 -9.52 -1.40 15.01
N THR A 49 -10.67 -1.36 14.35
CA THR A 49 -11.90 -0.92 15.01
C THR A 49 -12.37 -2.00 15.96
N ARG A 50 -13.41 -1.67 16.76
CA ARG A 50 -13.96 -2.63 17.70
C ARG A 50 -14.50 -3.88 17.00
N THR A 51 -14.92 -3.74 15.76
CA THR A 51 -15.46 -4.87 15.01
C THR A 51 -14.38 -5.58 14.20
N GLY A 52 -13.10 -5.24 14.41
CA GLY A 52 -12.00 -5.93 13.75
C GLY A 52 -11.66 -5.43 12.36
N ILE A 53 -12.18 -4.28 11.98
CA ILE A 53 -11.89 -3.71 10.66
C ILE A 53 -10.57 -2.94 10.72
N LYS A 54 -9.70 -3.22 9.76
CA LYS A 54 -8.43 -2.56 9.67
C LYS A 54 -8.60 -1.11 9.24
N ASP A 55 -8.02 -0.19 10.01
CA ASP A 55 -8.13 1.24 9.76
C ASP A 55 -6.74 1.80 9.50
N CYS A 56 -6.51 2.22 8.25
CA CYS A 56 -5.22 2.76 7.82
C CYS A 56 -5.27 4.27 7.59
N SER A 57 -6.29 4.94 8.09
CA SER A 57 -6.46 6.37 7.82
C SER A 57 -5.29 7.21 8.34
N GLY A 58 -4.57 6.73 9.34
CA GLY A 58 -3.42 7.46 9.87
C GLY A 58 -2.09 6.98 9.33
N CYS A 59 -2.09 6.04 8.40
CA CYS A 59 -0.85 5.48 7.89
C CYS A 59 -0.37 6.23 6.66
N THR A 60 0.83 6.79 6.72
CA THR A 60 1.40 7.54 5.60
C THR A 60 2.32 6.68 4.73
N ARG A 61 2.59 5.45 5.14
CA ARG A 61 3.60 4.63 4.48
C ARG A 61 3.43 4.49 2.97
N PRO A 62 2.23 4.23 2.44
CA PRO A 62 2.08 4.09 0.99
C PRO A 62 2.24 5.40 0.22
N HIS A 63 2.15 6.54 0.92
CA HIS A 63 2.26 7.84 0.26
C HIS A 63 3.68 8.41 0.29
N LEU A 64 4.62 7.72 0.91
CA LEU A 64 6.00 8.20 0.93
C LEU A 64 6.74 7.68 -0.28
N ARG A 65 7.31 8.62 -1.05
CA ARG A 65 8.03 8.27 -2.27
C ARG A 65 9.13 7.25 -2.00
N GLU A 66 9.81 7.40 -0.87
CA GLU A 66 10.95 6.55 -0.54
C GLU A 66 10.56 5.11 -0.24
N ASN A 67 9.28 4.84 -0.02
CA ASN A 67 8.83 3.51 0.36
C ASN A 67 8.43 2.63 -0.82
N TYR A 68 8.60 3.12 -2.04
CA TYR A 68 8.20 2.34 -3.21
C TYR A 68 8.84 0.95 -3.22
N ASP A 69 10.16 0.91 -3.08
CA ASP A 69 10.87 -0.37 -3.14
C ASP A 69 10.51 -1.27 -1.96
N ASN A 70 10.30 -0.68 -0.79
CA ASN A 70 9.94 -1.47 0.39
C ASN A 70 8.58 -2.11 0.22
N ILE A 71 7.63 -1.40 -0.36
CA ILE A 71 6.31 -1.94 -0.60
C ILE A 71 6.36 -3.05 -1.63
N LEU A 72 7.15 -2.88 -2.68
CA LEU A 72 7.28 -3.93 -3.70
C LEU A 72 7.89 -5.20 -3.12
N LYS A 73 8.83 -5.06 -2.19
CA LYS A 73 9.42 -6.24 -1.57
C LYS A 73 8.41 -7.05 -0.79
N GLN A 74 7.39 -6.39 -0.25
CA GLN A 74 6.35 -7.08 0.51
C GLN A 74 5.27 -7.68 -0.39
N MET A 75 5.30 -7.39 -1.69
CA MET A 75 4.27 -7.91 -2.60
C MET A 75 4.33 -9.42 -2.72
N ASP A 76 5.46 -10.04 -2.41
CA ASP A 76 5.52 -11.50 -2.41
C ASP A 76 4.48 -12.10 -1.47
N ALA A 77 4.30 -11.47 -0.30
CA ALA A 77 3.31 -11.96 0.65
C ALA A 77 1.90 -11.75 0.13
N VAL A 78 1.66 -10.65 -0.59
CA VAL A 78 0.35 -10.40 -1.17
C VAL A 78 0.06 -11.40 -2.27
N LEU A 79 1.05 -11.67 -3.12
CA LEU A 79 0.88 -12.63 -4.20
C LEU A 79 0.61 -14.02 -3.66
N ALA A 80 1.17 -14.35 -2.50
CA ALA A 80 0.91 -15.65 -1.88
C ALA A 80 -0.55 -15.79 -1.48
N LEU A 81 -1.21 -14.70 -1.11
CA LEU A 81 -2.62 -14.73 -0.77
C LEU A 81 -3.50 -15.02 -1.98
N ALA A 82 -3.04 -14.64 -3.16
CA ALA A 82 -3.81 -14.83 -4.39
C ALA A 82 -3.57 -16.19 -5.01
N LYS A 83 -2.68 -17.00 -4.43
CA LYS A 83 -2.35 -18.28 -4.97
C LYS A 83 -3.51 -19.25 -4.80
N ARG A 84 -3.77 -20.05 -5.81
CA ARG A 84 -4.85 -21.01 -5.73
C ARG A 84 -4.51 -22.11 -4.74
N GLN A 85 -5.51 -22.56 -4.00
CA GLN A 85 -5.32 -23.63 -3.05
C GLN A 85 -5.00 -24.93 -3.77
N ASP A 86 -5.59 -25.13 -4.93
CA ASP A 86 -5.40 -26.33 -5.72
C ASP A 86 -4.26 -26.13 -6.70
N HIS A 87 -3.05 -26.00 -6.17
CA HIS A 87 -1.90 -25.78 -7.05
C HIS A 87 -1.21 -27.07 -7.46
N GLY A 88 -1.86 -28.20 -7.25
CA GLY A 88 -1.43 -29.44 -7.86
C GLY A 88 -1.75 -29.48 -9.34
N ARG A 89 -2.69 -28.66 -9.77
CA ARG A 89 -3.01 -28.57 -11.19
C ARG A 89 -1.97 -27.71 -11.88
N GLU A 90 -1.54 -28.19 -13.00
CA GLU A 90 -0.52 -27.48 -13.75
C GLU A 90 -1.15 -26.47 -14.67
N GLU A 91 -0.72 -25.21 -14.54
CA GLU A 91 -1.22 -24.11 -15.37
C GLU A 91 -0.04 -23.52 -16.10
N ALA A 92 0.15 -23.92 -17.28
CA ALA A 92 1.30 -23.43 -18.03
C ALA A 92 1.16 -21.99 -18.47
#